data_85e5c6149c6c7228e41461c4c557226e
#
_entry.id   85e5c6149c6c7228e41461c4c557226e
#
_cell.length_a   1.000
_cell.length_b   1.000
_cell.length_c   1.000
_cell.angle_alpha   90.00
_cell.angle_beta   90.00
_cell.angle_gamma   90.00
#
_symmetry.space_group_name_H-M   'P 1'
#
loop_
_entity.id
_entity.type
_entity.pdbx_description
1 polymer ?
#
loop_
_entity_poly.entity_id
_entity_poly.type
_entity_poly.pdbx_seq_one_letter_code
_entity_poly.pdbx_strand_id
1 'polypeptide(L)'
;MSLNLADLYEGISDLIPDRTALVCDGRRRTYVELDEGSNRIARHLASVGVGPGDHVALHMRNSIEFVESLLGCLKIRAVPINVNYRYVDAELTYLYNDSQSVALIVDEEFVPVVETVLPAVPGIKHVVVVGESAVRDIEGVDVVRFADAAAEQPATRDFAPRSNDDLFVIYTGGTTGMPKGVMWRHEDFYFAALTGGNPFGPPHTTADALYAAVPNVPAMNMLSTAPLMHGAASYSLFTGFFMGANAILMARFDAKSTLQLAGSEKAVSITVVGDAMARPLADELAANAADYDLSTVGMISSGGALFSLSLREQLKSILPNLVIRDGFGSSESGVDGNLEIGEDGLMRIAARDETRVVDERMRPLEPGSPETGYIARSGHVPVGYFNDPVKTAATFPVIDGVRMSVLGDVGRVEGDGSIVLLGRGSQCINTGGEKVYPEEVEQALKSHPAVLDALVAGIPDAKFGERVAAVITTREGFDVPDAAEIGEHCASQVARYKVPRTVVSVPSIRRSPSGKADYRWAKATLAEQAS
;
A
#
# COMPACT_ATOMS: atom_id res chain seq x y z
N MET A 1 -19.77 -1.32 -22.09
CA MET A 1 -19.99 -1.78 -20.69
C MET A 1 -19.21 -0.87 -19.76
N SER A 2 -19.62 -0.79 -18.50
CA SER A 2 -19.03 0.05 -17.46
C SER A 2 -17.64 -0.45 -17.04
N LEU A 3 -16.74 0.47 -16.67
CA LEU A 3 -15.48 0.18 -15.96
C LEU A 3 -15.61 0.40 -14.44
N ASN A 4 -16.83 0.35 -13.92
CA ASN A 4 -17.08 0.33 -12.48
C ASN A 4 -16.56 -0.95 -11.86
N LEU A 5 -15.86 -0.87 -10.73
CA LEU A 5 -15.19 -2.02 -10.11
C LEU A 5 -16.14 -3.16 -9.74
N ALA A 6 -17.37 -2.84 -9.31
CA ALA A 6 -18.36 -3.85 -8.99
C ALA A 6 -18.91 -4.52 -10.26
N ASP A 7 -19.17 -3.76 -11.34
CA ASP A 7 -19.61 -4.31 -12.62
C ASP A 7 -18.55 -5.24 -13.22
N LEU A 8 -17.28 -4.85 -13.14
CA LEU A 8 -16.16 -5.68 -13.60
C LEU A 8 -16.07 -6.98 -12.80
N TYR A 9 -16.19 -6.92 -11.48
CA TYR A 9 -16.17 -8.12 -10.63
C TYR A 9 -17.35 -9.05 -10.94
N GLU A 10 -18.57 -8.52 -11.04
CA GLU A 10 -19.78 -9.28 -11.35
C GLU A 10 -19.66 -9.99 -12.71
N GLY A 11 -19.17 -9.29 -13.74
CA GLY A 11 -18.97 -9.89 -15.05
C GLY A 11 -17.92 -11.00 -15.05
N ILE A 12 -16.86 -10.88 -14.26
CA ILE A 12 -15.86 -11.95 -14.09
C ILE A 12 -16.47 -13.13 -13.32
N SER A 13 -17.25 -12.87 -12.26
CA SER A 13 -17.94 -13.90 -11.50
C SER A 13 -18.87 -14.75 -12.39
N ASP A 14 -19.56 -14.12 -13.35
CA ASP A 14 -20.40 -14.83 -14.31
C ASP A 14 -19.62 -15.73 -15.29
N LEU A 15 -18.37 -15.37 -15.60
CA LEU A 15 -17.51 -16.11 -16.53
C LEU A 15 -16.82 -17.32 -15.87
N ILE A 16 -16.47 -17.19 -14.59
CA ILE A 16 -15.69 -18.20 -13.85
C ILE A 16 -16.30 -18.47 -12.47
N PRO A 17 -17.63 -18.77 -12.35
CA PRO A 17 -18.34 -18.79 -11.08
C PRO A 17 -17.76 -19.77 -10.06
N ASP A 18 -17.32 -20.94 -10.51
CA ASP A 18 -16.85 -22.04 -9.65
C ASP A 18 -15.35 -21.94 -9.31
N ARG A 19 -14.61 -20.98 -9.91
CA ARG A 19 -13.21 -20.76 -9.58
C ARG A 19 -13.10 -20.17 -8.18
N THR A 20 -12.14 -20.63 -7.38
CA THR A 20 -11.83 -20.00 -6.08
C THR A 20 -11.39 -18.56 -6.32
N ALA A 21 -12.07 -17.61 -5.67
CA ALA A 21 -11.74 -16.17 -5.70
C ALA A 21 -10.93 -15.76 -4.48
N LEU A 22 -11.22 -16.35 -3.31
CA LEU A 22 -10.66 -15.90 -2.05
C LEU A 22 -10.43 -17.06 -1.09
N VAL A 23 -9.25 -17.04 -0.44
CA VAL A 23 -8.91 -17.89 0.71
C VAL A 23 -8.45 -17.00 1.85
N CYS A 24 -9.04 -17.17 3.03
CA CYS A 24 -8.59 -16.49 4.24
C CYS A 24 -8.84 -17.38 5.46
N ASP A 25 -7.81 -17.60 6.27
CA ASP A 25 -7.85 -18.40 7.50
C ASP A 25 -8.52 -19.77 7.30
N GLY A 26 -8.16 -20.47 6.21
CA GLY A 26 -8.65 -21.80 5.87
C GLY A 26 -10.07 -21.84 5.28
N ARG A 27 -10.79 -20.73 5.26
CA ARG A 27 -12.09 -20.60 4.61
C ARG A 27 -11.91 -20.19 3.15
N ARG A 28 -12.80 -20.66 2.27
CA ARG A 28 -12.77 -20.40 0.83
C ARG A 28 -14.09 -19.79 0.36
N ARG A 29 -14.00 -18.98 -0.69
CA ARG A 29 -15.13 -18.53 -1.51
C ARG A 29 -14.77 -18.68 -2.98
N THR A 30 -15.68 -19.23 -3.75
CA THR A 30 -15.65 -19.13 -5.21
C THR A 30 -16.05 -17.72 -5.63
N TYR A 31 -15.89 -17.39 -6.92
CA TYR A 31 -16.29 -16.07 -7.43
C TYR A 31 -17.78 -15.82 -7.20
N VAL A 32 -18.65 -16.82 -7.47
CA VAL A 32 -20.09 -16.69 -7.24
C VAL A 32 -20.44 -16.62 -5.75
N GLU A 33 -19.81 -17.41 -4.89
CA GLU A 33 -20.08 -17.37 -3.45
C GLU A 33 -19.68 -16.04 -2.83
N LEU A 34 -18.55 -15.45 -3.28
CA LEU A 34 -18.11 -14.13 -2.83
C LEU A 34 -19.03 -13.02 -3.35
N ASP A 35 -19.51 -13.16 -4.57
CA ASP A 35 -20.52 -12.27 -5.13
C ASP A 35 -21.83 -12.30 -4.36
N GLU A 36 -22.35 -13.49 -4.06
CA GLU A 36 -23.56 -13.68 -3.28
C GLU A 36 -23.44 -13.13 -1.86
N GLY A 37 -22.30 -13.37 -1.17
CA GLY A 37 -22.01 -12.79 0.13
C GLY A 37 -22.01 -11.26 0.09
N SER A 38 -21.37 -10.70 -0.93
CA SER A 38 -21.35 -9.26 -1.17
C SER A 38 -22.72 -8.67 -1.47
N ASN A 39 -23.58 -9.40 -2.21
CA ASN A 39 -24.96 -9.00 -2.50
C ASN A 39 -25.80 -8.92 -1.22
N ARG A 40 -25.64 -9.88 -0.31
CA ARG A 40 -26.37 -9.93 0.96
C ARG A 40 -26.02 -8.72 1.84
N ILE A 41 -24.72 -8.44 2.02
CA ILE A 41 -24.31 -7.30 2.85
C ILE A 41 -24.65 -5.96 2.18
N ALA A 42 -24.58 -5.85 0.85
CA ALA A 42 -25.02 -4.69 0.10
C ALA A 42 -26.51 -4.36 0.36
N ARG A 43 -27.37 -5.38 0.33
CA ARG A 43 -28.81 -5.23 0.60
C ARG A 43 -29.09 -4.87 2.05
N HIS A 44 -28.35 -5.46 2.97
CA HIS A 44 -28.47 -5.08 4.38
C HIS A 44 -28.15 -3.57 4.56
N LEU A 45 -27.01 -3.11 4.04
CA LEU A 45 -26.64 -1.70 4.10
C LEU A 45 -27.69 -0.80 3.44
N ALA A 46 -28.21 -1.20 2.27
CA ALA A 46 -29.28 -0.45 1.61
C ALA A 46 -30.58 -0.43 2.44
N SER A 47 -30.93 -1.50 3.14
CA SER A 47 -32.14 -1.60 3.98
C SER A 47 -32.11 -0.65 5.18
N VAL A 48 -30.89 -0.29 5.66
CA VAL A 48 -30.69 0.67 6.75
C VAL A 48 -30.40 2.09 6.24
N GLY A 49 -30.62 2.33 4.93
CA GLY A 49 -30.57 3.66 4.32
C GLY A 49 -29.22 4.07 3.73
N VAL A 50 -28.22 3.18 3.69
CA VAL A 50 -26.95 3.46 3.02
C VAL A 50 -27.14 3.39 1.50
N GLY A 51 -26.67 4.40 0.78
CA GLY A 51 -26.86 4.52 -0.66
C GLY A 51 -25.69 5.19 -1.40
N PRO A 52 -25.94 5.66 -2.63
CA PRO A 52 -24.91 6.24 -3.48
C PRO A 52 -24.21 7.44 -2.83
N GLY A 53 -22.88 7.35 -2.73
CA GLY A 53 -22.02 8.39 -2.16
C GLY A 53 -21.92 8.37 -0.63
N ASP A 54 -22.69 7.54 0.07
CA ASP A 54 -22.54 7.36 1.50
C ASP A 54 -21.24 6.59 1.83
N HIS A 55 -20.57 6.98 2.89
CA HIS A 55 -19.32 6.38 3.32
C HIS A 55 -19.55 5.30 4.40
N VAL A 56 -18.96 4.14 4.21
CA VAL A 56 -19.01 3.01 5.15
C VAL A 56 -17.61 2.68 5.62
N ALA A 57 -17.36 2.87 6.92
CA ALA A 57 -16.06 2.55 7.51
C ALA A 57 -15.87 1.04 7.66
N LEU A 58 -14.73 0.51 7.22
CA LEU A 58 -14.33 -0.90 7.33
C LEU A 58 -13.18 -0.99 8.35
N HIS A 59 -13.50 -1.28 9.61
CA HIS A 59 -12.53 -1.36 10.71
C HIS A 59 -12.27 -2.83 11.07
N MET A 60 -11.59 -3.51 10.18
CA MET A 60 -11.41 -4.96 10.27
C MET A 60 -9.99 -5.37 9.86
N ARG A 61 -9.60 -6.57 10.25
CA ARG A 61 -8.46 -7.27 9.65
C ARG A 61 -8.84 -7.85 8.30
N ASN A 62 -7.84 -8.40 7.60
CA ASN A 62 -8.12 -9.19 6.41
C ASN A 62 -9.02 -10.37 6.77
N SER A 63 -10.15 -10.47 6.09
CA SER A 63 -11.14 -11.53 6.27
C SER A 63 -12.00 -11.66 5.02
N ILE A 64 -12.80 -12.72 4.93
CA ILE A 64 -13.81 -12.86 3.88
C ILE A 64 -14.82 -11.74 4.02
N GLU A 65 -15.25 -11.46 5.23
CA GLU A 65 -16.24 -10.43 5.58
C GLU A 65 -15.77 -9.02 5.18
N PHE A 66 -14.44 -8.74 5.28
CA PHE A 66 -13.88 -7.49 4.77
C PHE A 66 -14.11 -7.36 3.27
N VAL A 67 -13.81 -8.42 2.50
CA VAL A 67 -13.93 -8.39 1.04
C VAL A 67 -15.39 -8.37 0.60
N GLU A 68 -16.27 -9.14 1.26
CA GLU A 68 -17.72 -9.08 1.04
C GLU A 68 -18.28 -7.68 1.31
N SER A 69 -17.82 -7.02 2.39
CA SER A 69 -18.21 -5.64 2.73
C SER A 69 -17.70 -4.62 1.72
N LEU A 70 -16.43 -4.74 1.31
CA LEU A 70 -15.81 -3.89 0.31
C LEU A 70 -16.59 -3.92 -1.00
N LEU A 71 -16.82 -5.12 -1.54
CA LEU A 71 -17.59 -5.30 -2.77
C LEU A 71 -19.06 -4.88 -2.57
N GLY A 72 -19.65 -5.19 -1.41
CA GLY A 72 -21.03 -4.84 -1.07
C GLY A 72 -21.27 -3.32 -1.10
N CYS A 73 -20.36 -2.53 -0.54
CA CYS A 73 -20.42 -1.06 -0.64
C CYS A 73 -20.41 -0.59 -2.10
N LEU A 74 -19.47 -1.12 -2.91
CA LEU A 74 -19.36 -0.74 -4.32
C LEU A 74 -20.63 -1.10 -5.12
N LYS A 75 -21.31 -2.20 -4.78
CA LYS A 75 -22.53 -2.65 -5.46
C LYS A 75 -23.69 -1.68 -5.32
N ILE A 76 -23.82 -1.02 -4.18
CA ILE A 76 -24.85 0.00 -3.92
C ILE A 76 -24.34 1.43 -4.16
N ARG A 77 -23.15 1.59 -4.76
CA ARG A 77 -22.51 2.88 -5.02
C ARG A 77 -22.13 3.64 -3.76
N ALA A 78 -22.05 2.96 -2.61
CA ALA A 78 -21.48 3.50 -1.38
C ALA A 78 -19.95 3.43 -1.46
N VAL A 79 -19.29 4.24 -0.66
CA VAL A 79 -17.84 4.41 -0.66
C VAL A 79 -17.25 3.68 0.54
N PRO A 80 -16.50 2.59 0.35
CA PRO A 80 -15.80 1.92 1.44
C PRO A 80 -14.64 2.77 1.93
N ILE A 81 -14.55 2.99 3.24
CA ILE A 81 -13.48 3.74 3.91
C ILE A 81 -12.60 2.77 4.70
N ASN A 82 -11.37 2.60 4.28
CA ASN A 82 -10.41 1.77 5.01
C ASN A 82 -10.02 2.40 6.34
N VAL A 83 -10.15 1.66 7.42
CA VAL A 83 -9.75 2.09 8.77
C VAL A 83 -8.50 1.36 9.19
N ASN A 84 -7.48 2.08 9.62
CA ASN A 84 -6.31 1.45 10.18
C ASN A 84 -6.63 0.94 11.61
N TYR A 85 -6.71 -0.38 11.77
CA TYR A 85 -7.06 -1.03 13.05
C TYR A 85 -6.05 -0.80 14.18
N ARG A 86 -4.95 -0.09 13.92
CA ARG A 86 -3.96 0.30 14.93
C ARG A 86 -4.17 1.73 15.43
N TYR A 87 -5.15 2.45 14.89
CA TYR A 87 -5.48 3.78 15.36
C TYR A 87 -6.07 3.75 16.75
N VAL A 88 -5.73 4.77 17.53
CA VAL A 88 -6.26 5.01 18.85
C VAL A 88 -7.46 5.98 18.80
N ASP A 89 -8.13 6.20 19.93
CA ASP A 89 -9.37 6.95 20.06
C ASP A 89 -9.38 8.28 19.29
N ALA A 90 -8.33 9.08 19.41
CA ALA A 90 -8.23 10.39 18.75
C ALA A 90 -8.16 10.27 17.22
N GLU A 91 -7.41 9.29 16.70
CA GLU A 91 -7.26 9.05 15.27
C GLU A 91 -8.54 8.46 14.68
N LEU A 92 -9.20 7.54 15.39
CA LEU A 92 -10.50 6.96 14.99
C LEU A 92 -11.59 8.01 14.99
N THR A 93 -11.70 8.83 16.06
CA THR A 93 -12.67 9.92 16.13
C THR A 93 -12.47 10.89 14.96
N TYR A 94 -11.22 11.26 14.67
CA TYR A 94 -10.92 12.10 13.52
C TYR A 94 -11.36 11.44 12.22
N LEU A 95 -10.92 10.21 11.95
CA LEU A 95 -11.16 9.53 10.67
C LEU A 95 -12.65 9.34 10.40
N TYR A 96 -13.42 8.88 11.37
CA TYR A 96 -14.86 8.68 11.19
C TYR A 96 -15.61 9.99 10.92
N ASN A 97 -15.24 11.08 11.61
CA ASN A 97 -15.84 12.39 11.38
C ASN A 97 -15.39 13.01 10.06
N ASP A 98 -14.07 12.97 9.74
CA ASP A 98 -13.53 13.53 8.51
C ASP A 98 -14.09 12.80 7.28
N SER A 99 -14.16 11.46 7.35
CA SER A 99 -14.76 10.65 6.29
C SER A 99 -16.28 10.77 6.22
N GLN A 100 -16.93 11.39 7.19
CA GLN A 100 -18.40 11.48 7.27
C GLN A 100 -19.07 10.10 7.14
N SER A 101 -18.46 9.07 7.75
CA SER A 101 -19.00 7.71 7.70
C SER A 101 -20.38 7.64 8.36
N VAL A 102 -21.35 7.01 7.68
CA VAL A 102 -22.73 6.84 8.16
C VAL A 102 -22.98 5.47 8.78
N ALA A 103 -22.15 4.48 8.37
CA ALA A 103 -22.17 3.11 8.89
C ALA A 103 -20.74 2.62 9.13
N LEU A 104 -20.60 1.62 10.00
CA LEU A 104 -19.35 0.99 10.37
C LEU A 104 -19.51 -0.52 10.32
N ILE A 105 -18.56 -1.20 9.69
CA ILE A 105 -18.40 -2.66 9.80
C ILE A 105 -17.10 -2.91 10.56
N VAL A 106 -17.16 -3.69 11.64
CA VAL A 106 -16.06 -3.78 12.61
C VAL A 106 -15.85 -5.21 13.11
N ASP A 107 -14.59 -5.66 13.21
CA ASP A 107 -14.27 -6.91 13.91
C ASP A 107 -14.56 -6.77 15.41
N GLU A 108 -15.06 -7.83 16.03
CA GLU A 108 -15.41 -7.85 17.47
C GLU A 108 -14.25 -7.44 18.39
N GLU A 109 -13.00 -7.71 18.00
CA GLU A 109 -11.82 -7.33 18.79
C GLU A 109 -11.66 -5.80 18.90
N PHE A 110 -12.22 -5.00 17.97
CA PHE A 110 -12.16 -3.53 17.98
C PHE A 110 -13.41 -2.86 18.55
N VAL A 111 -14.47 -3.61 18.85
CA VAL A 111 -15.69 -3.06 19.45
C VAL A 111 -15.40 -2.24 20.73
N PRO A 112 -14.53 -2.68 21.67
CA PRO A 112 -14.27 -1.90 22.87
C PRO A 112 -13.73 -0.47 22.60
N VAL A 113 -12.86 -0.29 21.62
CA VAL A 113 -12.37 1.06 21.26
C VAL A 113 -13.43 1.85 20.49
N VAL A 114 -14.23 1.18 19.67
CA VAL A 114 -15.34 1.82 18.94
C VAL A 114 -16.40 2.36 19.90
N GLU A 115 -16.77 1.60 20.93
CA GLU A 115 -17.70 2.05 21.99
C GLU A 115 -17.23 3.36 22.64
N THR A 116 -15.93 3.55 22.83
CA THR A 116 -15.39 4.79 23.43
C THR A 116 -15.45 6.00 22.52
N VAL A 117 -15.34 5.81 21.20
CA VAL A 117 -15.29 6.93 20.24
C VAL A 117 -16.65 7.30 19.62
N LEU A 118 -17.60 6.35 19.55
CA LEU A 118 -18.91 6.58 18.91
C LEU A 118 -19.69 7.78 19.50
N PRO A 119 -19.67 8.09 20.81
CA PRO A 119 -20.33 9.28 21.34
C PRO A 119 -19.84 10.60 20.72
N ALA A 120 -18.58 10.62 20.23
CA ALA A 120 -17.99 11.77 19.54
C ALA A 120 -18.13 11.71 18.00
N VAL A 121 -18.82 10.68 17.47
CA VAL A 121 -19.01 10.43 16.04
C VAL A 121 -20.50 10.28 15.71
N PRO A 122 -21.28 11.35 15.78
CA PRO A 122 -22.74 11.30 15.63
C PRO A 122 -23.20 10.90 14.22
N GLY A 123 -22.29 10.85 13.23
CA GLY A 123 -22.59 10.43 11.84
C GLY A 123 -22.90 8.94 11.74
N ILE A 124 -22.23 8.09 12.50
CA ILE A 124 -22.43 6.64 12.45
C ILE A 124 -23.70 6.28 13.21
N LYS A 125 -24.67 5.70 12.50
CA LYS A 125 -25.97 5.28 13.05
C LYS A 125 -26.18 3.78 13.02
N HIS A 126 -25.39 3.07 12.24
CA HIS A 126 -25.49 1.64 12.06
C HIS A 126 -24.12 0.98 12.17
N VAL A 127 -24.01 -0.08 12.96
CA VAL A 127 -22.78 -0.85 13.19
C VAL A 127 -23.05 -2.32 12.93
N VAL A 128 -22.23 -2.91 12.06
CA VAL A 128 -22.23 -4.34 11.77
C VAL A 128 -20.98 -4.95 12.40
N VAL A 129 -21.16 -5.91 13.32
CA VAL A 129 -20.06 -6.55 14.05
C VAL A 129 -19.73 -7.90 13.42
N VAL A 130 -18.49 -8.09 13.02
CA VAL A 130 -17.94 -9.35 12.54
C VAL A 130 -17.36 -10.11 13.71
N GLY A 131 -17.93 -11.28 14.03
CA GLY A 131 -17.50 -12.14 15.14
C GLY A 131 -18.65 -12.98 15.69
N GLU A 132 -18.32 -13.81 16.69
CA GLU A 132 -19.25 -14.77 17.31
C GLU A 132 -19.84 -14.25 18.63
N SER A 133 -19.26 -13.19 19.19
CA SER A 133 -19.68 -12.64 20.48
C SER A 133 -21.06 -12.01 20.42
N ALA A 134 -21.76 -11.97 21.57
CA ALA A 134 -23.02 -11.26 21.66
C ALA A 134 -22.83 -9.77 21.38
N VAL A 135 -23.68 -9.23 20.50
CA VAL A 135 -23.70 -7.80 20.21
C VAL A 135 -24.14 -7.03 21.44
N ARG A 136 -23.40 -5.98 21.78
CA ARG A 136 -23.74 -5.06 22.86
C ARG A 136 -24.58 -3.93 22.32
N ASP A 137 -25.57 -3.51 23.09
CA ASP A 137 -26.32 -2.30 22.80
C ASP A 137 -25.43 -1.07 22.96
N ILE A 138 -25.35 -0.24 21.94
CA ILE A 138 -24.67 1.06 21.96
C ILE A 138 -25.74 2.14 21.84
N GLU A 139 -25.80 3.04 22.80
CA GLU A 139 -26.85 4.07 22.86
C GLU A 139 -26.90 4.92 21.58
N GLY A 140 -28.06 4.96 20.96
CA GLY A 140 -28.31 5.75 19.74
C GLY A 140 -27.74 5.16 18.45
N VAL A 141 -27.27 3.91 18.47
CA VAL A 141 -26.70 3.21 17.32
C VAL A 141 -27.40 1.86 17.16
N ASP A 142 -27.82 1.55 15.95
CA ASP A 142 -28.35 0.23 15.61
C ASP A 142 -27.17 -0.74 15.38
N VAL A 143 -27.14 -1.86 16.13
CA VAL A 143 -26.01 -2.79 16.11
C VAL A 143 -26.49 -4.20 15.76
N VAL A 144 -25.88 -4.82 14.76
CA VAL A 144 -26.22 -6.15 14.28
C VAL A 144 -24.97 -7.00 14.03
N ARG A 145 -25.05 -8.32 14.17
CA ARG A 145 -23.96 -9.20 13.74
C ARG A 145 -23.94 -9.33 12.21
N PHE A 146 -22.76 -9.43 11.65
CA PHE A 146 -22.58 -9.62 10.20
C PHE A 146 -23.30 -10.85 9.68
N ALA A 147 -23.23 -11.97 10.41
CA ALA A 147 -23.90 -13.20 10.02
C ALA A 147 -25.44 -13.05 9.96
N ASP A 148 -26.02 -12.34 10.93
CA ASP A 148 -27.47 -12.09 10.97
C ASP A 148 -27.88 -11.12 9.86
N ALA A 149 -27.11 -10.01 9.70
CA ALA A 149 -27.31 -9.03 8.64
C ALA A 149 -27.29 -9.66 7.23
N ALA A 150 -26.36 -10.58 6.99
CA ALA A 150 -26.26 -11.28 5.72
C ALA A 150 -27.36 -12.36 5.54
N ALA A 151 -27.70 -13.11 6.60
CA ALA A 151 -28.65 -14.22 6.52
C ALA A 151 -30.09 -13.78 6.14
N GLU A 152 -30.48 -12.59 6.54
CA GLU A 152 -31.80 -12.02 6.27
C GLU A 152 -32.01 -11.52 4.83
N GLN A 153 -30.93 -11.45 4.04
CA GLN A 153 -30.95 -10.82 2.72
C GLN A 153 -30.82 -11.83 1.58
N PRO A 154 -31.52 -11.61 0.45
CA PRO A 154 -31.33 -12.42 -0.75
C PRO A 154 -29.99 -12.10 -1.43
N ALA A 155 -29.46 -13.08 -2.17
CA ALA A 155 -28.19 -12.93 -2.90
C ALA A 155 -28.34 -12.37 -4.33
N THR A 156 -29.49 -11.82 -4.68
CA THR A 156 -29.79 -11.33 -6.04
C THR A 156 -29.14 -9.99 -6.35
N ARG A 157 -28.78 -9.77 -7.63
CA ARG A 157 -28.13 -8.55 -8.17
C ARG A 157 -29.16 -7.59 -8.79
N ASP A 158 -30.10 -7.05 -8.05
CA ASP A 158 -31.07 -6.06 -8.56
C ASP A 158 -30.76 -4.65 -8.05
N PHE A 159 -29.50 -4.27 -8.15
CA PHE A 159 -29.03 -2.94 -7.77
C PHE A 159 -29.24 -1.91 -8.89
N ALA A 160 -29.28 -0.62 -8.52
CA ALA A 160 -29.34 0.47 -9.49
C ALA A 160 -28.07 0.49 -10.36
N PRO A 161 -28.18 0.97 -11.63
CA PRO A 161 -27.02 1.13 -12.50
C PRO A 161 -25.92 1.96 -11.85
N ARG A 162 -24.68 1.50 -11.99
CA ARG A 162 -23.48 2.15 -11.47
C ARG A 162 -22.85 3.07 -12.50
N SER A 163 -21.90 3.89 -12.07
CA SER A 163 -21.17 4.83 -12.91
C SER A 163 -19.65 4.59 -12.84
N ASN A 164 -18.94 4.86 -13.92
CA ASN A 164 -17.48 4.95 -13.92
C ASN A 164 -16.96 6.06 -12.98
N ASP A 165 -17.81 7.06 -12.70
CA ASP A 165 -17.52 8.19 -11.82
C ASP A 165 -17.81 7.91 -10.35
N ASP A 166 -18.34 6.73 -9.98
CA ASP A 166 -18.48 6.33 -8.59
C ASP A 166 -17.12 6.36 -7.90
N LEU A 167 -17.10 6.68 -6.61
CA LEU A 167 -15.86 6.93 -5.90
C LEU A 167 -15.34 5.71 -5.14
N PHE A 168 -14.04 5.54 -5.20
CA PHE A 168 -13.24 4.71 -4.32
C PHE A 168 -12.31 5.61 -3.51
N VAL A 169 -12.38 5.56 -2.18
CA VAL A 169 -11.61 6.45 -1.31
C VAL A 169 -10.63 5.65 -0.47
N ILE A 170 -9.37 6.08 -0.45
CA ILE A 170 -8.33 5.46 0.35
C ILE A 170 -7.81 6.47 1.37
N TYR A 171 -8.07 6.21 2.65
CA TYR A 171 -7.45 6.98 3.71
C TYR A 171 -6.01 6.53 3.93
N THR A 172 -5.09 7.48 3.83
CA THR A 172 -3.65 7.22 3.99
C THR A 172 -3.10 8.00 5.17
N GLY A 173 -2.32 7.32 6.03
CA GLY A 173 -1.52 8.00 7.04
C GLY A 173 -0.37 8.74 6.37
N GLY A 174 -0.45 10.06 6.32
CA GLY A 174 0.67 10.90 5.89
C GLY A 174 1.81 10.89 6.92
N THR A 175 3.05 11.08 6.47
CA THR A 175 4.22 11.22 7.36
C THR A 175 4.15 12.50 8.22
N THR A 176 3.20 13.39 7.95
CA THR A 176 3.18 14.76 8.49
C THR A 176 1.84 15.20 9.11
N GLY A 177 0.87 14.31 9.32
CA GLY A 177 -0.43 14.74 9.87
C GLY A 177 -1.46 13.63 10.00
N MET A 178 -2.71 14.03 10.24
CA MET A 178 -3.85 13.14 10.30
C MET A 178 -4.11 12.49 8.93
N PRO A 179 -4.74 11.29 8.88
CA PRO A 179 -5.05 10.60 7.64
C PRO A 179 -5.91 11.42 6.70
N LYS A 180 -5.71 11.25 5.39
CA LYS A 180 -6.46 11.94 4.34
C LYS A 180 -7.07 10.95 3.37
N GLY A 181 -8.32 11.16 2.98
CA GLY A 181 -9.04 10.34 2.02
C GLY A 181 -8.70 10.75 0.58
N VAL A 182 -7.96 9.91 -0.13
CA VAL A 182 -7.65 10.09 -1.56
C VAL A 182 -8.84 9.57 -2.37
N MET A 183 -9.50 10.45 -3.12
CA MET A 183 -10.69 10.13 -3.90
C MET A 183 -10.34 9.75 -5.33
N TRP A 184 -10.74 8.57 -5.75
CA TRP A 184 -10.60 8.09 -7.12
C TRP A 184 -11.97 7.87 -7.75
N ARG A 185 -12.15 8.22 -9.03
CA ARG A 185 -13.22 7.64 -9.81
C ARG A 185 -12.87 6.18 -10.12
N HIS A 186 -13.83 5.28 -10.19
CA HIS A 186 -13.59 3.86 -10.46
C HIS A 186 -12.80 3.64 -11.74
N GLU A 187 -13.10 4.37 -12.82
CA GLU A 187 -12.37 4.26 -14.09
C GLU A 187 -10.90 4.69 -13.95
N ASP A 188 -10.63 5.83 -13.28
CA ASP A 188 -9.27 6.29 -13.06
C ASP A 188 -8.48 5.33 -12.18
N PHE A 189 -9.11 4.78 -11.15
CA PHE A 189 -8.52 3.77 -10.28
C PHE A 189 -8.20 2.48 -11.05
N TYR A 190 -9.10 2.02 -11.91
CA TYR A 190 -8.92 0.85 -12.76
C TYR A 190 -7.66 0.96 -13.62
N PHE A 191 -7.46 2.10 -14.28
CA PHE A 191 -6.27 2.29 -15.12
C PHE A 191 -5.01 2.59 -14.31
N ALA A 192 -5.07 3.49 -13.33
CA ALA A 192 -3.90 3.96 -12.61
C ALA A 192 -3.38 2.96 -11.58
N ALA A 193 -4.26 2.39 -10.77
CA ALA A 193 -3.88 1.53 -9.66
C ALA A 193 -3.89 0.04 -10.01
N LEU A 194 -4.78 -0.38 -10.93
CA LEU A 194 -4.98 -1.78 -11.28
C LEU A 194 -4.44 -2.11 -12.67
N THR A 195 -3.72 -1.17 -13.31
CA THR A 195 -3.08 -1.34 -14.62
C THR A 195 -4.05 -1.84 -15.71
N GLY A 196 -5.33 -1.42 -15.65
CA GLY A 196 -6.36 -1.89 -16.56
C GLY A 196 -6.58 -3.41 -16.52
N GLY A 197 -6.41 -4.03 -15.36
CA GLY A 197 -6.58 -5.47 -15.16
C GLY A 197 -5.47 -6.35 -15.78
N ASN A 198 -4.39 -5.75 -16.30
CA ASN A 198 -3.28 -6.48 -16.92
C ASN A 198 -1.91 -5.98 -16.44
N PRO A 199 -1.40 -6.44 -15.30
CA PRO A 199 -0.12 -5.99 -14.74
C PRO A 199 1.11 -6.47 -15.54
N PHE A 200 0.93 -7.36 -16.52
CA PHE A 200 2.01 -7.96 -17.32
C PHE A 200 2.00 -7.53 -18.79
N GLY A 201 1.09 -6.64 -19.19
CA GLY A 201 0.94 -6.20 -20.57
C GLY A 201 0.14 -4.90 -20.70
N PRO A 202 -0.31 -4.58 -21.91
CA PRO A 202 -1.15 -3.40 -22.14
C PRO A 202 -2.46 -3.48 -21.35
N PRO A 203 -3.00 -2.35 -20.87
CA PRO A 203 -4.26 -2.31 -20.15
C PRO A 203 -5.44 -2.76 -21.05
N HIS A 204 -6.39 -3.46 -20.47
CA HIS A 204 -7.68 -3.70 -21.11
C HIS A 204 -8.50 -2.40 -21.06
N THR A 205 -8.72 -1.78 -22.20
CA THR A 205 -9.38 -0.46 -22.27
C THR A 205 -10.91 -0.53 -22.22
N THR A 206 -11.47 -1.73 -22.28
CA THR A 206 -12.92 -1.98 -22.16
C THR A 206 -13.20 -3.20 -21.31
N ALA A 207 -14.38 -3.25 -20.68
CA ALA A 207 -14.82 -4.42 -19.94
C ALA A 207 -14.87 -5.69 -20.83
N ASP A 208 -15.28 -5.57 -22.08
CA ASP A 208 -15.33 -6.70 -23.03
C ASP A 208 -13.93 -7.29 -23.28
N ALA A 209 -12.89 -6.44 -23.41
CA ALA A 209 -11.52 -6.90 -23.57
C ALA A 209 -11.02 -7.65 -22.32
N LEU A 210 -11.34 -7.14 -21.12
CA LEU A 210 -11.04 -7.81 -19.86
C LEU A 210 -11.75 -9.17 -19.78
N TYR A 211 -13.05 -9.22 -20.06
CA TYR A 211 -13.85 -10.44 -19.99
C TYR A 211 -13.39 -11.51 -20.99
N ALA A 212 -12.96 -11.10 -22.18
CA ALA A 212 -12.39 -12.01 -23.16
C ALA A 212 -11.03 -12.60 -22.72
N ALA A 213 -10.27 -11.89 -21.90
CA ALA A 213 -8.97 -12.34 -21.43
C ALA A 213 -9.06 -13.33 -20.26
N VAL A 214 -9.94 -13.07 -19.28
CA VAL A 214 -10.00 -13.80 -18.00
C VAL A 214 -10.13 -15.32 -18.12
N PRO A 215 -11.01 -15.90 -18.95
CA PRO A 215 -11.13 -17.37 -19.09
C PRO A 215 -9.86 -18.05 -19.61
N ASN A 216 -9.00 -17.28 -20.31
CA ASN A 216 -7.78 -17.79 -20.93
C ASN A 216 -6.56 -17.71 -19.98
N VAL A 217 -6.69 -17.02 -18.84
CA VAL A 217 -5.64 -16.95 -17.82
C VAL A 217 -5.72 -18.20 -16.94
N PRO A 218 -4.60 -18.94 -16.74
CA PRO A 218 -4.59 -20.04 -15.79
C PRO A 218 -5.00 -19.57 -14.39
N ALA A 219 -5.65 -20.44 -13.62
CA ALA A 219 -5.93 -20.15 -12.22
C ALA A 219 -4.61 -19.96 -11.46
N MET A 220 -4.42 -18.80 -10.89
CA MET A 220 -3.21 -18.42 -10.14
C MET A 220 -3.57 -18.17 -8.68
N ASN A 221 -2.77 -18.66 -7.77
CA ASN A 221 -2.91 -18.43 -6.35
C ASN A 221 -1.95 -17.31 -5.94
N MET A 222 -2.48 -16.16 -5.54
CA MET A 222 -1.71 -14.96 -5.21
C MET A 222 -1.84 -14.65 -3.71
N LEU A 223 -0.76 -14.87 -2.96
CA LEU A 223 -0.74 -14.63 -1.52
C LEU A 223 -0.36 -13.17 -1.24
N SER A 224 -1.21 -12.46 -0.50
CA SER A 224 -0.91 -11.12 0.00
C SER A 224 -0.77 -11.13 1.52
N THR A 225 0.39 -10.72 2.01
CA THR A 225 0.65 -10.53 3.44
C THR A 225 0.24 -9.14 3.92
N ALA A 226 0.00 -8.23 2.99
CA ALA A 226 -0.33 -6.84 3.30
C ALA A 226 -1.77 -6.69 3.83
N PRO A 227 -2.00 -5.87 4.85
CA PRO A 227 -3.35 -5.57 5.34
C PRO A 227 -4.19 -4.79 4.31
N LEU A 228 -5.44 -5.20 4.11
CA LEU A 228 -6.39 -4.53 3.19
C LEU A 228 -6.73 -3.09 3.59
N MET A 229 -6.43 -2.69 4.81
CA MET A 229 -6.52 -1.29 5.22
C MET A 229 -5.51 -0.37 4.50
N HIS A 230 -4.58 -0.93 3.72
CA HIS A 230 -3.60 -0.18 2.92
C HIS A 230 -3.87 -0.33 1.43
N GLY A 231 -3.69 0.76 0.67
CA GLY A 231 -3.95 0.79 -0.77
C GLY A 231 -3.24 -0.32 -1.55
N ALA A 232 -1.98 -0.61 -1.24
CA ALA A 232 -1.21 -1.65 -1.92
C ALA A 232 -1.88 -3.05 -1.86
N ALA A 233 -2.50 -3.39 -0.72
CA ALA A 233 -3.22 -4.66 -0.59
C ALA A 233 -4.52 -4.67 -1.39
N SER A 234 -5.28 -3.56 -1.37
CA SER A 234 -6.49 -3.42 -2.18
C SER A 234 -6.17 -3.46 -3.68
N TYR A 235 -5.03 -2.85 -4.10
CA TYR A 235 -4.57 -2.95 -5.49
C TYR A 235 -4.28 -4.39 -5.89
N SER A 236 -3.56 -5.13 -5.04
CA SER A 236 -3.26 -6.55 -5.29
C SER A 236 -4.52 -7.40 -5.35
N LEU A 237 -5.49 -7.16 -4.46
CA LEU A 237 -6.77 -7.89 -4.41
C LEU A 237 -7.56 -7.71 -5.71
N PHE A 238 -7.83 -6.45 -6.10
CA PHE A 238 -8.59 -6.18 -7.32
C PHE A 238 -7.85 -6.61 -8.58
N THR A 239 -6.53 -6.41 -8.65
CA THR A 239 -5.72 -6.91 -9.76
C THR A 239 -5.84 -8.44 -9.88
N GLY A 240 -5.77 -9.16 -8.76
CA GLY A 240 -5.99 -10.61 -8.72
C GLY A 240 -7.38 -10.99 -9.23
N PHE A 241 -8.43 -10.33 -8.77
CA PHE A 241 -9.81 -10.58 -9.24
C PHE A 241 -9.95 -10.35 -10.74
N PHE A 242 -9.39 -9.26 -11.26
CA PHE A 242 -9.50 -8.93 -12.69
C PHE A 242 -8.64 -9.83 -13.58
N MET A 243 -7.68 -10.54 -13.01
CA MET A 243 -6.97 -11.64 -13.68
C MET A 243 -7.66 -13.00 -13.52
N GLY A 244 -8.77 -13.09 -12.78
CA GLY A 244 -9.42 -14.36 -12.44
C GLY A 244 -8.58 -15.23 -11.49
N ALA A 245 -7.69 -14.63 -10.71
CA ALA A 245 -6.85 -15.32 -9.75
C ALA A 245 -7.59 -15.62 -8.43
N ASN A 246 -7.04 -16.53 -7.64
CA ASN A 246 -7.40 -16.76 -6.26
C ASN A 246 -6.56 -15.85 -5.36
N ALA A 247 -7.18 -14.93 -4.66
CA ALA A 247 -6.52 -14.12 -3.64
C ALA A 247 -6.42 -14.92 -2.33
N ILE A 248 -5.21 -15.05 -1.80
CA ILE A 248 -4.97 -15.68 -0.51
C ILE A 248 -4.59 -14.56 0.46
N LEU A 249 -5.34 -14.43 1.53
CA LEU A 249 -5.17 -13.40 2.56
C LEU A 249 -4.83 -14.02 3.91
N MET A 250 -4.19 -13.24 4.75
CA MET A 250 -3.90 -13.58 6.15
C MET A 250 -4.43 -12.46 7.04
N ALA A 251 -5.11 -12.79 8.14
CA ALA A 251 -5.54 -11.80 9.12
C ALA A 251 -4.35 -11.13 9.82
N ARG A 252 -3.27 -11.87 10.05
CA ARG A 252 -2.05 -11.39 10.70
C ARG A 252 -0.81 -11.96 10.00
N PHE A 253 0.16 -11.10 9.72
CA PHE A 253 1.44 -11.53 9.15
C PHE A 253 2.27 -12.29 10.20
N ASP A 254 2.76 -13.45 9.80
CA ASP A 254 3.76 -14.25 10.47
C ASP A 254 4.59 -14.98 9.40
N ALA A 255 5.91 -14.95 9.49
CA ALA A 255 6.77 -15.46 8.41
C ALA A 255 6.60 -16.95 8.18
N LYS A 256 6.60 -17.75 9.27
CA LYS A 256 6.44 -19.19 9.19
C LYS A 256 5.09 -19.59 8.61
N SER A 257 4.02 -19.02 9.13
CA SER A 257 2.66 -19.24 8.65
C SER A 257 2.49 -18.80 7.18
N THR A 258 3.14 -17.71 6.76
CA THR A 258 3.14 -17.24 5.37
C THR A 258 3.75 -18.28 4.44
N LEU A 259 4.92 -18.82 4.78
CA LEU A 259 5.62 -19.80 3.95
C LEU A 259 4.87 -21.15 3.91
N GLN A 260 4.30 -21.58 5.04
CA GLN A 260 3.44 -22.76 5.09
C GLN A 260 2.19 -22.59 4.20
N LEU A 261 1.54 -21.43 4.28
CA LEU A 261 0.37 -21.12 3.48
C LEU A 261 0.72 -21.03 1.99
N ALA A 262 1.86 -20.41 1.65
CA ALA A 262 2.34 -20.34 0.27
C ALA A 262 2.55 -21.75 -0.33
N GLY A 263 3.11 -22.67 0.44
CA GLY A 263 3.31 -24.05 0.02
C GLY A 263 2.00 -24.83 -0.09
N SER A 264 1.16 -24.80 0.94
CA SER A 264 -0.10 -25.56 0.97
C SER A 264 -1.10 -25.10 -0.08
N GLU A 265 -1.18 -23.80 -0.33
CA GLU A 265 -2.06 -23.20 -1.34
C GLU A 265 -1.42 -23.14 -2.73
N LYS A 266 -0.19 -23.62 -2.90
CA LYS A 266 0.54 -23.55 -4.18
C LYS A 266 0.58 -22.12 -4.74
N ALA A 267 0.92 -21.16 -3.90
CA ALA A 267 1.00 -19.76 -4.29
C ALA A 267 2.06 -19.56 -5.39
N VAL A 268 1.73 -18.80 -6.42
CA VAL A 268 2.67 -18.43 -7.49
C VAL A 268 3.36 -17.11 -7.20
N SER A 269 2.77 -16.29 -6.32
CA SER A 269 3.36 -15.02 -5.89
C SER A 269 3.06 -14.73 -4.42
N ILE A 270 4.00 -13.99 -3.79
CA ILE A 270 3.84 -13.45 -2.43
C ILE A 270 3.98 -11.93 -2.51
N THR A 271 2.98 -11.19 -2.06
CA THR A 271 3.03 -9.73 -1.96
C THR A 271 3.40 -9.32 -0.55
N VAL A 272 4.42 -8.48 -0.41
CA VAL A 272 4.95 -7.96 0.86
C VAL A 272 4.97 -6.43 0.86
N VAL A 273 5.26 -5.81 2.01
CA VAL A 273 5.48 -4.36 2.14
C VAL A 273 6.92 -4.12 2.61
N GLY A 274 7.82 -3.99 1.65
CA GLY A 274 9.23 -3.70 1.87
C GLY A 274 9.94 -4.68 2.82
N ASP A 275 11.06 -4.22 3.37
CA ASP A 275 11.92 -5.00 4.26
C ASP A 275 11.19 -5.47 5.53
N ALA A 276 10.22 -4.72 6.02
CA ALA A 276 9.50 -5.06 7.25
C ALA A 276 8.82 -6.44 7.21
N MET A 277 8.39 -6.88 6.02
CA MET A 277 7.78 -8.20 5.83
C MET A 277 8.72 -9.18 5.10
N ALA A 278 9.50 -8.68 4.14
CA ALA A 278 10.39 -9.52 3.36
C ALA A 278 11.56 -10.08 4.17
N ARG A 279 12.08 -9.32 5.15
CA ARG A 279 13.19 -9.78 5.99
C ARG A 279 12.83 -10.98 6.86
N PRO A 280 11.75 -10.95 7.68
CA PRO A 280 11.36 -12.15 8.44
C PRO A 280 11.17 -13.38 7.55
N LEU A 281 10.66 -13.22 6.31
CA LEU A 281 10.53 -14.33 5.37
C LEU A 281 11.90 -14.86 4.91
N ALA A 282 12.85 -13.97 4.61
CA ALA A 282 14.19 -14.34 4.18
C ALA A 282 14.98 -15.02 5.31
N ASP A 283 14.84 -14.53 6.54
CA ASP A 283 15.51 -15.10 7.72
C ASP A 283 14.94 -16.50 8.04
N GLU A 284 13.62 -16.67 7.99
CA GLU A 284 12.98 -17.98 8.16
C GLU A 284 13.40 -18.97 7.05
N LEU A 285 13.46 -18.51 5.79
CA LEU A 285 13.91 -19.32 4.68
C LEU A 285 15.40 -19.70 4.81
N ALA A 286 16.26 -18.79 5.27
CA ALA A 286 17.68 -19.09 5.48
C ALA A 286 17.88 -20.17 6.54
N ALA A 287 17.02 -20.22 7.56
CA ALA A 287 17.09 -21.20 8.63
C ALA A 287 16.42 -22.54 8.27
N ASN A 288 15.28 -22.51 7.59
CA ASN A 288 14.35 -23.64 7.52
C ASN A 288 13.78 -23.88 6.08
N ALA A 289 14.50 -23.52 5.01
CA ALA A 289 13.98 -23.62 3.63
C ALA A 289 13.46 -25.02 3.25
N ALA A 290 14.06 -26.07 3.81
CA ALA A 290 13.68 -27.46 3.53
C ALA A 290 12.27 -27.84 4.08
N ASP A 291 11.73 -27.06 5.00
CA ASP A 291 10.43 -27.31 5.62
C ASP A 291 9.26 -26.80 4.76
N TYR A 292 9.56 -26.10 3.66
CA TYR A 292 8.55 -25.41 2.84
C TYR A 292 8.59 -25.89 1.38
N ASP A 293 7.44 -26.29 0.82
CA ASP A 293 7.31 -26.54 -0.62
C ASP A 293 6.95 -25.22 -1.34
N LEU A 294 7.98 -24.49 -1.72
CA LEU A 294 7.85 -23.23 -2.47
C LEU A 294 8.09 -23.40 -3.97
N SER A 295 8.00 -24.61 -4.50
CA SER A 295 8.27 -24.92 -5.91
C SER A 295 7.41 -24.16 -6.91
N THR A 296 6.23 -23.67 -6.48
CA THR A 296 5.32 -22.86 -7.30
C THR A 296 5.58 -21.35 -7.18
N VAL A 297 6.31 -20.89 -6.15
CA VAL A 297 6.56 -19.47 -5.91
C VAL A 297 7.59 -18.94 -6.90
N GLY A 298 7.13 -18.26 -7.93
CA GLY A 298 7.98 -17.64 -8.95
C GLY A 298 8.19 -16.13 -8.74
N MET A 299 7.42 -15.47 -7.87
CA MET A 299 7.49 -14.04 -7.72
C MET A 299 7.29 -13.58 -6.26
N ILE A 300 8.10 -12.60 -5.84
CA ILE A 300 7.78 -11.74 -4.70
C ILE A 300 7.56 -10.33 -5.22
N SER A 301 6.40 -9.76 -4.94
CA SER A 301 6.09 -8.37 -5.23
C SER A 301 6.14 -7.53 -3.96
N SER A 302 6.61 -6.29 -4.08
CA SER A 302 6.65 -5.31 -3.00
C SER A 302 6.11 -3.97 -3.47
N GLY A 303 5.64 -3.16 -2.56
CA GLY A 303 5.21 -1.79 -2.83
C GLY A 303 4.97 -1.02 -1.53
N GLY A 304 5.07 0.30 -1.62
CA GLY A 304 4.78 1.20 -0.51
C GLY A 304 5.90 1.37 0.53
N ALA A 305 6.95 0.56 0.50
CA ALA A 305 8.14 0.69 1.33
C ALA A 305 9.36 0.12 0.61
N LEU A 306 10.54 0.57 1.02
CA LEU A 306 11.81 0.14 0.42
C LEU A 306 12.02 -1.37 0.56
N PHE A 307 12.45 -2.00 -0.54
CA PHE A 307 12.91 -3.37 -0.59
C PHE A 307 14.41 -3.37 -0.93
N SER A 308 15.24 -3.55 0.09
CA SER A 308 16.70 -3.37 0.00
C SER A 308 17.37 -4.39 -0.92
N LEU A 309 18.48 -3.98 -1.53
CA LEU A 309 19.28 -4.82 -2.45
C LEU A 309 19.77 -6.09 -1.77
N SER A 310 20.37 -5.95 -0.58
CA SER A 310 20.92 -7.07 0.17
C SER A 310 19.88 -8.16 0.45
N LEU A 311 18.63 -7.74 0.72
CA LEU A 311 17.54 -8.69 0.97
C LEU A 311 17.06 -9.39 -0.32
N ARG A 312 17.07 -8.67 -1.45
CA ARG A 312 16.77 -9.26 -2.76
C ARG A 312 17.80 -10.33 -3.13
N GLU A 313 19.08 -10.05 -2.90
CA GLU A 313 20.17 -11.01 -3.12
C GLU A 313 20.05 -12.23 -2.21
N GLN A 314 19.76 -12.02 -0.92
CA GLN A 314 19.51 -13.11 0.03
C GLN A 314 18.38 -14.02 -0.44
N LEU A 315 17.22 -13.45 -0.80
CA LEU A 315 16.07 -14.23 -1.30
C LEU A 315 16.39 -14.97 -2.59
N LYS A 316 17.08 -14.34 -3.54
CA LYS A 316 17.50 -14.99 -4.79
C LYS A 316 18.55 -16.08 -4.59
N SER A 317 19.39 -15.98 -3.57
CA SER A 317 20.34 -17.06 -3.25
C SER A 317 19.65 -18.33 -2.74
N ILE A 318 18.49 -18.19 -2.09
CA ILE A 318 17.68 -19.31 -1.58
C ILE A 318 16.71 -19.82 -2.66
N LEU A 319 16.10 -18.89 -3.41
CA LEU A 319 15.14 -19.17 -4.48
C LEU A 319 15.69 -18.61 -5.81
N PRO A 320 16.57 -19.34 -6.53
CA PRO A 320 17.31 -18.78 -7.67
C PRO A 320 16.46 -18.30 -8.85
N ASN A 321 15.27 -18.86 -9.02
CA ASN A 321 14.35 -18.50 -10.12
C ASN A 321 13.36 -17.40 -9.71
N LEU A 322 13.52 -16.82 -8.52
CA LEU A 322 12.60 -15.81 -7.98
C LEU A 322 12.69 -14.50 -8.75
N VAL A 323 11.57 -14.05 -9.28
CA VAL A 323 11.39 -12.69 -9.82
C VAL A 323 10.96 -11.77 -8.68
N ILE A 324 11.68 -10.68 -8.49
CA ILE A 324 11.30 -9.65 -7.51
C ILE A 324 10.80 -8.43 -8.27
N ARG A 325 9.53 -8.07 -8.03
CA ARG A 325 8.90 -6.85 -8.55
C ARG A 325 8.72 -5.87 -7.42
N ASP A 326 9.22 -4.67 -7.60
CA ASP A 326 9.09 -3.58 -6.63
C ASP A 326 8.31 -2.44 -7.28
N GLY A 327 7.06 -2.28 -6.86
CA GLY A 327 6.16 -1.28 -7.40
C GLY A 327 6.47 0.10 -6.83
N PHE A 328 6.75 1.06 -7.70
CA PHE A 328 6.77 2.48 -7.38
C PHE A 328 5.38 3.07 -7.61
N GLY A 329 4.91 3.85 -6.64
CA GLY A 329 3.61 4.49 -6.67
C GLY A 329 3.12 4.88 -5.29
N SER A 330 1.91 5.39 -5.24
CA SER A 330 1.29 5.86 -3.99
C SER A 330 -0.23 5.76 -4.07
N SER A 331 -0.92 6.06 -2.97
CA SER A 331 -2.37 6.19 -3.01
C SER A 331 -2.84 7.36 -3.88
N GLU A 332 -1.99 8.37 -4.08
CA GLU A 332 -2.27 9.57 -4.85
C GLU A 332 -1.82 9.50 -6.32
N SER A 333 -1.12 8.45 -6.73
CA SER A 333 -0.67 8.29 -8.13
C SER A 333 -1.05 6.93 -8.73
N GLY A 334 -1.42 5.95 -7.90
CA GLY A 334 -1.60 4.57 -8.33
C GLY A 334 -0.26 3.85 -8.46
N VAL A 335 -0.07 3.09 -9.54
CA VAL A 335 1.16 2.37 -9.86
C VAL A 335 1.90 3.11 -10.97
N ASP A 336 3.01 3.76 -10.62
CA ASP A 336 3.83 4.55 -11.55
C ASP A 336 4.86 3.71 -12.31
N GLY A 337 5.11 2.49 -11.89
CA GLY A 337 6.03 1.56 -12.55
C GLY A 337 6.64 0.55 -11.59
N ASN A 338 7.60 -0.20 -12.11
CA ASN A 338 8.45 -1.05 -11.29
C ASN A 338 9.81 -0.36 -11.12
N LEU A 339 10.37 -0.47 -9.90
CA LEU A 339 11.72 -0.02 -9.63
C LEU A 339 12.72 -1.05 -10.18
N GLU A 340 13.59 -0.60 -11.03
CA GLU A 340 14.75 -1.32 -11.49
C GLU A 340 16.00 -0.74 -10.84
N ILE A 341 16.95 -1.60 -10.52
CA ILE A 341 18.21 -1.18 -9.91
C ILE A 341 19.29 -1.34 -10.95
N GLY A 342 19.93 -0.22 -11.32
CA GLY A 342 21.04 -0.21 -12.25
C GLY A 342 22.32 -0.79 -11.67
N GLU A 343 23.33 -1.01 -12.52
CA GLU A 343 24.68 -1.45 -12.10
C GLU A 343 25.36 -0.47 -11.16
N ASP A 344 24.95 0.80 -11.23
CA ASP A 344 25.39 1.90 -10.35
C ASP A 344 24.66 1.94 -9.00
N GLY A 345 23.78 0.98 -8.72
CA GLY A 345 22.98 0.88 -7.50
C GLY A 345 21.81 1.87 -7.40
N LEU A 346 21.58 2.70 -8.43
CA LEU A 346 20.49 3.68 -8.42
C LEU A 346 19.17 3.03 -8.84
N MET A 347 18.10 3.42 -8.17
CA MET A 347 16.75 2.99 -8.51
C MET A 347 16.19 3.80 -9.66
N ARG A 348 15.60 3.12 -10.65
CA ARG A 348 15.01 3.73 -11.84
C ARG A 348 13.60 3.22 -12.07
N ILE A 349 12.77 4.08 -12.61
CA ILE A 349 11.50 3.71 -13.24
C ILE A 349 11.63 3.92 -14.76
N ALA A 350 11.09 2.99 -15.53
CA ALA A 350 11.11 3.08 -16.99
C ALA A 350 10.36 4.32 -17.47
N ALA A 351 10.78 4.86 -18.61
CA ALA A 351 10.09 5.96 -19.29
C ALA A 351 8.61 5.63 -19.54
N ARG A 352 7.73 6.59 -19.26
CA ARG A 352 6.30 6.53 -19.50
C ARG A 352 5.78 7.88 -19.96
N ASP A 353 4.83 7.88 -20.86
CA ASP A 353 4.22 9.12 -21.39
C ASP A 353 3.51 9.93 -20.30
N GLU A 354 2.98 9.25 -19.27
CA GLU A 354 2.26 9.86 -18.16
C GLU A 354 3.16 10.42 -17.06
N THR A 355 4.45 10.02 -17.02
CA THR A 355 5.36 10.38 -15.91
C THR A 355 6.46 11.31 -16.42
N ARG A 356 6.67 12.42 -15.72
CA ARG A 356 7.65 13.47 -16.05
C ARG A 356 8.40 13.90 -14.81
N VAL A 357 9.56 14.51 -15.01
CA VAL A 357 10.25 15.29 -13.98
C VAL A 357 10.04 16.77 -14.27
N VAL A 358 9.60 17.54 -13.29
CA VAL A 358 9.32 18.97 -13.40
C VAL A 358 10.20 19.77 -12.44
N ASP A 359 10.62 20.97 -12.87
CA ASP A 359 11.40 21.88 -12.03
C ASP A 359 10.54 22.53 -10.91
N GLU A 360 11.13 23.39 -10.08
CA GLU A 360 10.43 24.12 -9.00
C GLU A 360 9.33 25.06 -9.53
N ARG A 361 9.35 25.40 -10.82
CA ARG A 361 8.32 26.20 -11.51
C ARG A 361 7.32 25.34 -12.25
N MET A 362 7.34 24.01 -11.99
CA MET A 362 6.47 23.03 -12.63
C MET A 362 6.63 22.92 -14.15
N ARG A 363 7.82 23.22 -14.69
CA ARG A 363 8.14 23.02 -16.11
C ARG A 363 8.81 21.67 -16.30
N PRO A 364 8.41 20.88 -17.32
CA PRO A 364 9.05 19.61 -17.63
C PRO A 364 10.55 19.78 -17.91
N LEU A 365 11.36 18.89 -17.37
CA LEU A 365 12.77 18.77 -17.71
C LEU A 365 12.94 17.87 -18.92
N GLU A 366 13.83 18.25 -19.83
CA GLU A 366 14.14 17.47 -21.03
C GLU A 366 14.93 16.20 -20.68
N PRO A 367 14.74 15.07 -21.40
CA PRO A 367 15.56 13.88 -21.25
C PRO A 367 17.06 14.19 -21.33
N GLY A 368 17.81 13.65 -20.35
CA GLY A 368 19.25 13.90 -20.23
C GLY A 368 19.63 15.20 -19.53
N SER A 369 18.67 15.96 -19.01
CA SER A 369 18.95 17.12 -18.16
C SER A 369 19.72 16.70 -16.90
N PRO A 370 20.81 17.40 -16.51
CA PRO A 370 21.51 17.16 -15.27
C PRO A 370 20.73 17.64 -14.02
N GLU A 371 19.67 18.42 -14.23
CA GLU A 371 18.87 18.99 -13.16
C GLU A 371 17.99 17.91 -12.52
N THR A 372 17.70 18.11 -11.23
CA THR A 372 16.75 17.31 -10.48
C THR A 372 15.44 18.06 -10.33
N GLY A 373 14.33 17.35 -10.26
CA GLY A 373 13.02 17.94 -10.11
C GLY A 373 12.03 16.99 -9.45
N TYR A 374 10.78 17.41 -9.35
CA TYR A 374 9.72 16.61 -8.80
C TYR A 374 9.16 15.64 -9.84
N ILE A 375 8.92 14.40 -9.43
CA ILE A 375 8.22 13.42 -10.26
C ILE A 375 6.74 13.80 -10.29
N ALA A 376 6.21 13.99 -11.48
CA ALA A 376 4.83 14.35 -11.75
C ALA A 376 4.17 13.30 -12.64
N ARG A 377 2.95 12.86 -12.28
CA ARG A 377 2.15 11.93 -13.06
C ARG A 377 0.89 12.58 -13.59
N SER A 378 0.59 12.37 -14.87
CA SER A 378 -0.62 12.80 -15.57
C SER A 378 -1.53 11.60 -15.92
N GLY A 379 -2.57 11.84 -16.69
CA GLY A 379 -3.54 10.85 -17.14
C GLY A 379 -4.59 10.56 -16.06
N HIS A 380 -4.74 9.29 -15.71
CA HIS A 380 -5.66 8.88 -14.65
C HIS A 380 -5.08 9.23 -13.28
N VAL A 381 -5.59 10.30 -12.67
CA VAL A 381 -5.16 10.82 -11.36
C VAL A 381 -6.37 11.01 -10.45
N PRO A 382 -6.22 10.97 -9.11
CA PRO A 382 -7.32 11.14 -8.16
C PRO A 382 -8.08 12.44 -8.37
N VAL A 383 -9.35 12.46 -8.01
CA VAL A 383 -10.17 13.69 -7.96
C VAL A 383 -9.56 14.71 -6.98
N GLY A 384 -9.01 14.22 -5.87
CA GLY A 384 -8.39 15.04 -4.83
C GLY A 384 -8.42 14.36 -3.48
N TYR A 385 -8.22 15.15 -2.44
CA TYR A 385 -8.45 14.73 -1.06
C TYR A 385 -9.87 15.09 -0.62
N PHE A 386 -10.52 14.17 0.06
CA PHE A 386 -11.83 14.42 0.65
C PHE A 386 -11.70 15.52 1.72
N ASN A 387 -12.62 16.48 1.71
CA ASN A 387 -12.67 17.63 2.63
C ASN A 387 -11.40 18.51 2.70
N ASP A 388 -10.43 18.37 1.79
CA ASP A 388 -9.20 19.17 1.80
C ASP A 388 -8.90 19.82 0.42
N PRO A 389 -9.63 20.87 0.02
CA PRO A 389 -9.41 21.52 -1.27
C PRO A 389 -8.03 22.22 -1.37
N VAL A 390 -7.48 22.69 -0.25
CA VAL A 390 -6.18 23.36 -0.23
C VAL A 390 -5.08 22.36 -0.56
N LYS A 391 -5.08 21.22 0.13
CA LYS A 391 -4.10 20.16 -0.14
C LYS A 391 -4.32 19.54 -1.52
N THR A 392 -5.57 19.42 -1.97
CA THR A 392 -5.91 18.98 -3.32
C THR A 392 -5.25 19.85 -4.37
N ALA A 393 -5.41 21.18 -4.30
CA ALA A 393 -4.80 22.09 -5.25
C ALA A 393 -3.25 22.03 -5.24
N ALA A 394 -2.66 21.85 -4.06
CA ALA A 394 -1.20 21.74 -3.91
C ALA A 394 -0.63 20.43 -4.45
N THR A 395 -1.38 19.33 -4.31
CA THR A 395 -0.91 17.98 -4.70
C THR A 395 -1.25 17.64 -6.15
N PHE A 396 -2.34 18.19 -6.66
CA PHE A 396 -2.83 17.92 -8.01
C PHE A 396 -2.89 19.21 -8.86
N PRO A 397 -1.75 19.89 -9.09
CA PRO A 397 -1.69 21.11 -9.89
C PRO A 397 -2.06 20.85 -11.35
N VAL A 398 -2.42 21.92 -12.05
CA VAL A 398 -2.55 21.92 -13.51
C VAL A 398 -1.27 22.51 -14.09
N ILE A 399 -0.52 21.72 -14.86
CA ILE A 399 0.74 22.07 -15.51
C ILE A 399 0.51 22.01 -17.02
N ASP A 400 0.70 23.12 -17.73
CA ASP A 400 0.45 23.25 -19.16
C ASP A 400 -0.93 22.75 -19.61
N GLY A 401 -1.96 23.01 -18.79
CA GLY A 401 -3.33 22.58 -19.05
C GLY A 401 -3.63 21.11 -18.70
N VAL A 402 -2.64 20.35 -18.22
CA VAL A 402 -2.78 18.95 -17.82
C VAL A 402 -2.74 18.84 -16.29
N ARG A 403 -3.73 18.18 -15.72
CA ARG A 403 -3.77 17.92 -14.27
C ARG A 403 -2.81 16.78 -13.93
N MET A 404 -1.96 16.98 -12.93
CA MET A 404 -0.92 16.05 -12.53
C MET A 404 -0.92 15.80 -11.03
N SER A 405 -0.49 14.61 -10.61
CA SER A 405 -0.15 14.29 -9.22
C SER A 405 1.34 14.59 -9.00
N VAL A 406 1.65 15.46 -8.01
CA VAL A 406 3.03 15.83 -7.62
C VAL A 406 3.18 15.66 -6.13
N LEU A 407 3.88 14.59 -5.71
CA LEU A 407 3.90 14.13 -4.30
C LEU A 407 5.15 14.56 -3.54
N GLY A 408 6.09 15.20 -4.25
CA GLY A 408 7.37 15.62 -3.69
C GLY A 408 8.47 14.56 -3.76
N ASP A 409 8.23 13.45 -4.48
CA ASP A 409 9.30 12.54 -4.86
C ASP A 409 10.20 13.24 -5.89
N VAL A 410 11.51 13.16 -5.69
CA VAL A 410 12.52 13.85 -6.52
C VAL A 410 13.22 12.84 -7.40
N GLY A 411 13.41 13.22 -8.66
CA GLY A 411 14.10 12.41 -9.63
C GLY A 411 14.93 13.23 -10.61
N ARG A 412 15.66 12.52 -11.45
CA ARG A 412 16.38 13.05 -12.61
C ARG A 412 16.00 12.21 -13.83
N VAL A 413 15.70 12.87 -14.93
CA VAL A 413 15.38 12.20 -16.18
C VAL A 413 16.67 11.89 -16.95
N GLU A 414 16.86 10.61 -17.31
CA GLU A 414 18.00 10.14 -18.10
C GLU A 414 17.77 10.40 -19.61
N GLY A 415 18.80 10.20 -20.43
CA GLY A 415 18.74 10.43 -21.86
C GLY A 415 17.75 9.54 -22.63
N ASP A 416 17.43 8.36 -22.09
CA ASP A 416 16.44 7.42 -22.62
C ASP A 416 15.01 7.69 -22.10
N GLY A 417 14.83 8.72 -21.27
CA GLY A 417 13.56 9.08 -20.64
C GLY A 417 13.24 8.31 -19.35
N SER A 418 14.06 7.35 -18.94
CA SER A 418 13.92 6.72 -17.63
C SER A 418 14.19 7.74 -16.51
N ILE A 419 13.62 7.51 -15.33
CA ILE A 419 13.74 8.45 -14.22
C ILE A 419 14.50 7.77 -13.08
N VAL A 420 15.65 8.34 -12.70
CA VAL A 420 16.36 7.96 -11.48
C VAL A 420 15.59 8.52 -10.28
N LEU A 421 15.17 7.65 -9.38
CA LEU A 421 14.53 8.04 -8.14
C LEU A 421 15.61 8.43 -7.11
N LEU A 422 15.53 9.65 -6.61
CA LEU A 422 16.50 10.19 -5.64
C LEU A 422 15.96 10.17 -4.20
N GLY A 423 14.63 10.09 -4.02
CA GLY A 423 13.97 10.08 -2.72
C GLY A 423 12.95 11.20 -2.55
N ARG A 424 12.50 11.43 -1.32
CA ARG A 424 11.51 12.50 -1.04
C ARG A 424 12.17 13.81 -0.75
N GLY A 425 11.80 14.85 -1.49
CA GLY A 425 12.32 16.21 -1.32
C GLY A 425 12.14 16.77 0.09
N SER A 426 11.06 16.39 0.79
CA SER A 426 10.80 16.78 2.18
C SER A 426 11.74 16.16 3.21
N GLN A 427 12.48 15.12 2.84
CA GLN A 427 13.49 14.45 3.67
C GLN A 427 14.91 14.77 3.21
N CYS A 428 15.06 15.51 2.12
CA CYS A 428 16.36 15.92 1.59
C CYS A 428 17.16 16.68 2.65
N ILE A 429 18.39 16.25 2.88
CA ILE A 429 19.33 16.85 3.85
C ILE A 429 20.18 17.88 3.09
N ASN A 430 20.16 19.12 3.56
CA ASN A 430 20.97 20.19 2.96
C ASN A 430 22.27 20.38 3.76
N THR A 431 23.35 19.76 3.29
CA THR A 431 24.64 19.81 3.98
C THR A 431 25.65 20.62 3.17
N GLY A 432 25.95 21.83 3.63
CA GLY A 432 26.97 22.72 3.00
C GLY A 432 26.61 23.13 1.57
N GLY A 433 25.33 23.20 1.22
CA GLY A 433 24.85 23.51 -0.13
C GLY A 433 24.61 22.28 -1.02
N GLU A 434 25.03 21.12 -0.58
CA GLU A 434 24.78 19.85 -1.28
C GLU A 434 23.50 19.19 -0.79
N LYS A 435 22.76 18.55 -1.70
CA LYS A 435 21.53 17.79 -1.39
C LYS A 435 21.88 16.31 -1.20
N VAL A 436 21.47 15.75 -0.05
CA VAL A 436 21.61 14.31 0.26
C VAL A 436 20.24 13.72 0.49
N TYR A 437 19.92 12.67 -0.24
CA TYR A 437 18.66 11.94 -0.08
C TYR A 437 18.88 10.75 0.87
N PRO A 438 18.12 10.66 1.97
CA PRO A 438 18.29 9.60 2.96
C PRO A 438 18.36 8.21 2.38
N GLU A 439 17.49 7.91 1.41
CA GLU A 439 17.30 6.58 0.85
C GLU A 439 18.57 6.03 0.18
N GLU A 440 19.38 6.86 -0.47
CA GLU A 440 20.64 6.42 -1.08
C GLU A 440 21.68 6.03 -0.03
N VAL A 441 21.72 6.77 1.09
CA VAL A 441 22.64 6.49 2.20
C VAL A 441 22.15 5.28 3.02
N GLU A 442 20.85 5.14 3.19
CA GLU A 442 20.22 3.97 3.83
C GLU A 442 20.54 2.68 3.07
N GLN A 443 20.55 2.71 1.74
CA GLN A 443 20.95 1.56 0.92
C GLN A 443 22.42 1.20 1.16
N ALA A 444 23.31 2.19 1.15
CA ALA A 444 24.73 1.97 1.43
C ALA A 444 24.94 1.37 2.83
N LEU A 445 24.24 1.89 3.85
CA LEU A 445 24.30 1.35 5.21
C LEU A 445 23.81 -0.09 5.30
N LYS A 446 22.67 -0.39 4.67
CA LYS A 446 22.05 -1.72 4.71
C LYS A 446 22.83 -2.79 3.93
N SER A 447 23.72 -2.38 3.04
CA SER A 447 24.66 -3.31 2.36
C SER A 447 25.82 -3.74 3.26
N HIS A 448 26.03 -3.09 4.42
CA HIS A 448 27.07 -3.49 5.38
C HIS A 448 26.66 -4.80 6.07
N PRO A 449 27.59 -5.79 6.19
CA PRO A 449 27.27 -7.12 6.73
C PRO A 449 26.62 -7.10 8.12
N ALA A 450 27.07 -6.20 8.99
CA ALA A 450 26.56 -6.07 10.36
C ALA A 450 25.28 -5.27 10.50
N VAL A 451 24.85 -4.51 9.48
CA VAL A 451 23.67 -3.64 9.55
C VAL A 451 22.41 -4.39 9.14
N LEU A 452 21.44 -4.50 10.04
CA LEU A 452 20.14 -5.09 9.78
C LEU A 452 19.19 -4.10 9.13
N ASP A 453 19.09 -2.87 9.68
CA ASP A 453 18.23 -1.80 9.18
C ASP A 453 18.85 -0.43 9.49
N ALA A 454 18.50 0.59 8.70
CA ALA A 454 19.01 1.94 8.85
C ALA A 454 17.94 2.98 8.50
N LEU A 455 17.93 4.11 9.23
CA LEU A 455 17.26 5.35 8.84
C LEU A 455 18.26 6.51 8.89
N VAL A 456 18.25 7.34 7.86
CA VAL A 456 19.14 8.48 7.71
C VAL A 456 18.35 9.79 7.80
N ALA A 457 18.85 10.75 8.56
CA ALA A 457 18.22 12.05 8.70
C ALA A 457 19.24 13.18 8.84
N GLY A 458 18.84 14.37 8.46
CA GLY A 458 19.60 15.59 8.75
C GLY A 458 19.42 16.01 10.21
N ILE A 459 20.53 16.32 10.87
CA ILE A 459 20.54 16.97 12.18
C ILE A 459 21.26 18.31 12.07
N PRO A 460 20.90 19.31 12.91
CA PRO A 460 21.51 20.63 12.83
C PRO A 460 23.04 20.60 12.94
N ASP A 461 23.72 21.38 12.11
CA ASP A 461 25.17 21.56 12.11
C ASP A 461 25.51 23.04 11.93
N ALA A 462 26.33 23.56 12.84
CA ALA A 462 26.68 25.00 12.86
C ALA A 462 27.45 25.45 11.61
N LYS A 463 28.16 24.55 10.93
CA LYS A 463 28.98 24.86 9.76
C LYS A 463 28.28 24.60 8.44
N PHE A 464 27.50 23.52 8.39
CA PHE A 464 26.91 23.00 7.14
C PHE A 464 25.40 23.20 7.05
N GLY A 465 24.76 23.81 8.08
CA GLY A 465 23.31 23.90 8.22
C GLY A 465 22.72 22.58 8.75
N GLU A 466 22.87 21.51 7.99
CA GLU A 466 22.58 20.14 8.44
C GLU A 466 23.79 19.23 8.16
N ARG A 467 23.92 18.17 8.97
CA ARG A 467 24.83 17.05 8.72
C ARG A 467 24.07 15.75 8.60
N VAL A 468 24.58 14.86 7.78
CA VAL A 468 24.02 13.52 7.61
C VAL A 468 24.27 12.70 8.87
N ALA A 469 23.23 12.11 9.42
CA ALA A 469 23.28 11.22 10.57
C ALA A 469 22.42 9.98 10.34
N ALA A 470 22.78 8.87 10.97
CA ALA A 470 22.11 7.59 10.80
C ALA A 470 21.74 6.94 12.14
N VAL A 471 20.56 6.33 12.19
CA VAL A 471 20.19 5.34 13.21
C VAL A 471 20.28 3.98 12.55
N ILE A 472 20.99 3.04 13.18
CA ILE A 472 21.15 1.68 12.66
C ILE A 472 20.69 0.65 13.69
N THR A 473 20.27 -0.52 13.21
CA THR A 473 20.11 -1.74 14.01
C THR A 473 21.08 -2.78 13.49
N THR A 474 21.77 -3.46 14.41
CA THR A 474 22.75 -4.47 14.08
C THR A 474 22.11 -5.84 13.94
N ARG A 475 22.63 -6.69 13.07
CA ARG A 475 22.24 -8.10 12.95
C ARG A 475 22.63 -8.88 14.20
N GLU A 476 21.85 -9.89 14.54
CA GLU A 476 22.17 -10.81 15.61
C GLU A 476 23.53 -11.52 15.33
N GLY A 477 24.36 -11.59 16.34
CA GLY A 477 25.69 -12.20 16.24
C GLY A 477 26.79 -11.28 15.69
N PHE A 478 26.48 -10.02 15.38
CA PHE A 478 27.46 -9.02 15.01
C PHE A 478 27.63 -7.96 16.10
N ASP A 479 28.86 -7.53 16.29
CA ASP A 479 29.14 -6.33 17.09
C ASP A 479 28.62 -5.08 16.38
N VAL A 480 28.33 -4.04 17.15
CA VAL A 480 27.96 -2.73 16.57
C VAL A 480 29.18 -2.17 15.84
N PRO A 481 29.11 -1.98 14.51
CA PRO A 481 30.23 -1.44 13.76
C PRO A 481 30.52 0.00 14.22
N ASP A 482 31.79 0.35 14.29
CA ASP A 482 32.17 1.69 14.67
C ASP A 482 31.93 2.72 13.55
N ALA A 483 32.01 4.01 13.90
CA ALA A 483 31.73 5.09 12.95
C ALA A 483 32.75 5.15 11.79
N ALA A 484 33.99 4.66 11.98
CA ALA A 484 35.00 4.63 10.93
C ALA A 484 34.71 3.51 9.95
N GLU A 485 34.37 2.33 10.43
CA GLU A 485 33.98 1.16 9.62
C GLU A 485 32.74 1.48 8.74
N ILE A 486 31.68 2.05 9.35
CA ILE A 486 30.50 2.51 8.62
C ILE A 486 30.86 3.60 7.61
N GLY A 487 31.72 4.54 8.00
CA GLY A 487 32.16 5.63 7.16
C GLY A 487 32.93 5.17 5.93
N GLU A 488 33.86 4.23 6.09
CA GLU A 488 34.61 3.65 4.97
C GLU A 488 33.72 2.83 4.04
N HIS A 489 32.83 2.03 4.62
CA HIS A 489 31.88 1.24 3.83
C HIS A 489 30.97 2.15 2.99
N CYS A 490 30.35 3.17 3.59
CA CYS A 490 29.51 4.12 2.87
C CYS A 490 30.31 4.90 1.81
N ALA A 491 31.54 5.34 2.12
CA ALA A 491 32.38 6.08 1.18
C ALA A 491 32.80 5.27 -0.06
N SER A 492 32.70 3.97 -0.01
CA SER A 492 32.91 3.08 -1.18
C SER A 492 31.71 3.09 -2.15
N GLN A 493 30.54 3.54 -1.71
CA GLN A 493 29.30 3.46 -2.47
C GLN A 493 28.65 4.83 -2.76
N VAL A 494 28.85 5.81 -1.87
CA VAL A 494 28.32 7.16 -2.02
C VAL A 494 29.41 8.22 -1.87
N ALA A 495 29.17 9.42 -2.41
CA ALA A 495 30.11 10.53 -2.30
C ALA A 495 30.38 10.89 -0.82
N ARG A 496 31.59 11.30 -0.50
CA ARG A 496 32.06 11.53 0.88
C ARG A 496 31.19 12.51 1.68
N TYR A 497 30.59 13.50 1.04
CA TYR A 497 29.71 14.46 1.73
C TYR A 497 28.39 13.86 2.17
N LYS A 498 27.99 12.70 1.60
CA LYS A 498 26.79 11.93 1.94
C LYS A 498 27.00 10.97 3.11
N VAL A 499 28.26 10.67 3.44
CA VAL A 499 28.59 9.72 4.50
C VAL A 499 28.09 10.22 5.86
N PRO A 500 27.36 9.41 6.65
CA PRO A 500 26.89 9.80 7.97
C PRO A 500 28.06 10.14 8.90
N ARG A 501 28.00 11.32 9.52
CA ARG A 501 28.99 11.77 10.51
C ARG A 501 28.64 11.39 11.94
N THR A 502 27.41 10.98 12.15
CA THR A 502 26.89 10.50 13.42
C THR A 502 26.13 9.23 13.14
N VAL A 503 26.48 8.15 13.82
CA VAL A 503 25.79 6.86 13.73
C VAL A 503 25.39 6.43 15.12
N VAL A 504 24.10 6.15 15.32
CA VAL A 504 23.51 5.71 16.60
C VAL A 504 22.94 4.32 16.40
N SER A 505 23.38 3.36 17.22
CA SER A 505 22.82 2.02 17.23
C SER A 505 21.66 1.92 18.20
N VAL A 506 20.57 1.27 17.76
CA VAL A 506 19.38 1.00 18.55
C VAL A 506 18.98 -0.47 18.44
N PRO A 507 18.28 -1.04 19.44
CA PRO A 507 17.82 -2.43 19.37
C PRO A 507 16.83 -2.70 18.22
N SER A 508 16.04 -1.71 17.85
CA SER A 508 15.10 -1.80 16.71
C SER A 508 14.78 -0.42 16.14
N ILE A 509 14.64 -0.34 14.82
CA ILE A 509 14.19 0.87 14.14
C ILE A 509 12.67 0.95 14.18
N ARG A 510 12.17 2.13 14.59
CA ARG A 510 10.75 2.40 14.60
C ARG A 510 10.24 2.64 13.17
N ARG A 511 9.20 1.90 12.81
CA ARG A 511 8.48 2.08 11.56
C ARG A 511 7.01 2.33 11.82
N SER A 512 6.36 3.01 10.88
CA SER A 512 4.91 3.16 10.93
C SER A 512 4.22 1.78 10.85
N PRO A 513 2.94 1.68 11.23
CA PRO A 513 2.17 0.45 11.09
C PRO A 513 2.16 -0.15 9.68
N SER A 514 2.37 0.67 8.65
CA SER A 514 2.50 0.25 7.26
C SER A 514 3.93 -0.11 6.83
N GLY A 515 4.86 -0.26 7.78
CA GLY A 515 6.27 -0.54 7.50
C GLY A 515 7.10 0.65 7.01
N LYS A 516 6.50 1.84 6.83
CA LYS A 516 7.20 3.04 6.36
C LYS A 516 8.13 3.60 7.42
N ALA A 517 9.25 4.20 6.97
CA ALA A 517 10.24 4.86 7.82
C ALA A 517 9.62 5.98 8.70
N ASP A 518 9.93 5.96 9.99
CA ASP A 518 9.55 7.03 10.93
C ASP A 518 10.73 8.02 11.09
N TYR A 519 10.89 8.91 10.12
CA TYR A 519 11.96 9.92 10.14
C TYR A 519 11.83 10.93 11.29
N ARG A 520 10.65 11.14 11.87
CA ARG A 520 10.48 11.98 13.06
C ARG A 520 11.13 11.33 14.27
N TRP A 521 10.86 10.04 14.47
CA TRP A 521 11.50 9.27 15.50
C TRP A 521 13.03 9.22 15.30
N ALA A 522 13.51 8.99 14.07
CA ALA A 522 14.93 8.96 13.77
C ALA A 522 15.61 10.31 14.12
N LYS A 523 15.01 11.44 13.72
CA LYS A 523 15.51 12.78 14.08
C LYS A 523 15.55 13.01 15.59
N ALA A 524 14.50 12.61 16.32
CA ALA A 524 14.47 12.74 17.78
C ALA A 524 15.56 11.89 18.45
N THR A 525 15.70 10.63 18.05
CA THR A 525 16.73 9.71 18.56
C THR A 525 18.15 10.25 18.32
N LEU A 526 18.40 10.78 17.11
CA LEU A 526 19.69 11.37 16.75
C LEU A 526 19.97 12.67 17.52
N ALA A 527 18.97 13.50 17.79
CA ALA A 527 19.13 14.73 18.56
C ALA A 527 19.44 14.47 20.03
N GLU A 528 18.80 13.46 20.65
CA GLU A 528 19.05 13.06 22.05
C GLU A 528 20.48 12.56 22.27
N GLN A 529 21.08 11.92 21.27
CA GLN A 529 22.44 11.37 21.36
C GLN A 529 23.53 12.35 20.87
N ALA A 530 23.15 13.45 20.20
CA ALA A 530 24.07 14.49 19.73
C ALA A 530 24.25 15.64 20.72
N SER A 531 23.44 15.68 21.80
CA SER A 531 23.53 16.60 22.93
C SER A 531 24.42 16.03 24.06
#